data_cce0e3977b74a49fbe18119340c7a56c
#
_entry.id   cce0e3977b74a49fbe18119340c7a56c
#
_cell.length_a   1.000
_cell.length_b   1.000
_cell.length_c   1.000
_cell.angle_alpha   90.00
_cell.angle_beta   90.00
_cell.angle_gamma   90.00
#
_symmetry.space_group_name_H-M   'P 1'
#
loop_
_entity.id
_entity.type
_entity.pdbx_description
1 polymer ?
#
loop_
_entity_poly.entity_id
_entity_poly.type
_entity_poly.pdbx_seq_one_letter_code
_entity_poly.pdbx_strand_id
1 'polypeptide(L)'
;MEAEGSAQNSLASLRKAAEAKVYGAEFDVQMTADGIVVVNHDNTIGSTAISRATYEQIKDSKLKNGETLPTLQAYLEEGRKLKDLQLILEIKKNKNKEHEDQAVKTIVKMVKDMGMEKQTEYISFSLNVCEQLVKATGGASEIFYINGDLSPQEAKAKGFTGIDYNFKVFDQHPEWVEEAHRCGLKVN
;
A
#
# COMPACT_ATOMS: atom_id res chain seq x y z
N MET A 1 -15.71 1.53 -8.49
CA MET A 1 -16.16 1.72 -9.90
C MET A 1 -14.96 2.23 -10.68
N GLU A 2 -14.46 1.48 -11.68
CA GLU A 2 -13.33 1.96 -12.49
C GLU A 2 -13.81 3.11 -13.39
N ALA A 3 -13.08 4.22 -13.43
CA ALA A 3 -13.40 5.32 -14.33
C ALA A 3 -13.08 4.92 -15.79
N GLU A 4 -13.83 5.43 -16.76
CA GLU A 4 -13.65 5.10 -18.18
C GLU A 4 -12.20 5.31 -18.62
N GLY A 5 -11.62 4.31 -19.31
CA GLY A 5 -10.23 4.31 -19.75
C GLY A 5 -9.19 4.09 -18.67
N SER A 6 -9.59 3.78 -17.42
CA SER A 6 -8.68 3.38 -16.33
C SER A 6 -8.82 1.90 -16.02
N ALA A 7 -7.85 1.34 -15.33
CA ALA A 7 -7.88 0.04 -14.72
C ALA A 7 -7.33 0.14 -13.29
N GLN A 8 -7.70 -0.79 -12.44
CA GLN A 8 -7.10 -0.90 -11.10
C GLN A 8 -5.57 -0.87 -11.21
N ASN A 9 -4.92 -0.09 -10.35
CA ASN A 9 -3.46 0.02 -10.31
C ASN A 9 -2.79 0.63 -11.56
N SER A 10 -3.57 1.27 -12.47
CA SER A 10 -3.02 1.95 -13.64
C SER A 10 -2.60 3.40 -13.33
N LEU A 11 -1.69 3.95 -14.12
CA LEU A 11 -1.34 5.37 -14.03
C LEU A 11 -2.53 6.26 -14.42
N ALA A 12 -3.41 5.78 -15.30
CA ALA A 12 -4.65 6.49 -15.64
C ALA A 12 -5.58 6.59 -14.43
N SER A 13 -5.73 5.52 -13.61
CA SER A 13 -6.55 5.59 -12.39
C SER A 13 -6.01 6.61 -11.39
N LEU A 14 -4.68 6.67 -11.23
CA LEU A 14 -4.01 7.64 -10.36
C LEU A 14 -4.31 9.09 -10.80
N ARG A 15 -4.18 9.39 -12.10
CA ARG A 15 -4.49 10.74 -12.64
C ARG A 15 -5.96 11.10 -12.43
N LYS A 16 -6.88 10.16 -12.65
CA LYS A 16 -8.31 10.39 -12.47
C LYS A 16 -8.69 10.61 -11.00
N ALA A 17 -8.01 9.97 -10.07
CA ALA A 17 -8.18 10.27 -8.65
C ALA A 17 -7.82 11.74 -8.34
N ALA A 18 -6.71 12.24 -8.90
CA ALA A 18 -6.33 13.64 -8.75
C ALA A 18 -7.34 14.62 -9.42
N GLU A 19 -7.84 14.29 -10.62
CA GLU A 19 -8.88 15.07 -11.31
C GLU A 19 -10.18 15.13 -10.49
N ALA A 20 -10.53 14.02 -9.82
CA ALA A 20 -11.70 13.93 -8.95
C ALA A 20 -11.49 14.65 -7.60
N LYS A 21 -10.30 15.14 -7.30
CA LYS A 21 -9.93 15.84 -6.06
C LYS A 21 -10.28 15.06 -4.80
N VAL A 22 -10.09 13.74 -4.83
CA VAL A 22 -10.21 12.89 -3.64
C VAL A 22 -8.99 13.09 -2.75
N TYR A 23 -9.11 12.71 -1.47
CA TYR A 23 -8.02 12.79 -0.50
C TYR A 23 -6.80 11.98 -0.95
N GLY A 24 -7.00 10.74 -1.38
CA GLY A 24 -5.91 9.85 -1.75
C GLY A 24 -6.31 8.81 -2.78
N ALA A 25 -5.30 8.20 -3.37
CA ALA A 25 -5.43 7.05 -4.26
C ALA A 25 -4.71 5.86 -3.64
N GLU A 26 -5.48 4.80 -3.42
CA GLU A 26 -4.95 3.51 -2.96
C GLU A 26 -4.41 2.72 -4.13
N PHE A 27 -3.31 2.03 -3.92
CA PHE A 27 -2.69 1.12 -4.88
C PHE A 27 -1.86 0.04 -4.18
N ASP A 28 -1.80 -1.11 -4.83
CA ASP A 28 -1.17 -2.32 -4.29
C ASP A 28 0.21 -2.56 -4.87
N VAL A 29 1.17 -2.93 -4.02
CA VAL A 29 2.52 -3.25 -4.48
C VAL A 29 2.98 -4.64 -4.06
N GLN A 30 3.75 -5.25 -4.95
CA GLN A 30 4.39 -6.54 -4.74
C GLN A 30 5.81 -6.52 -5.29
N MET A 31 6.69 -7.30 -4.70
CA MET A 31 8.08 -7.40 -5.14
C MET A 31 8.31 -8.70 -5.90
N THR A 32 9.01 -8.60 -7.03
CA THR A 32 9.46 -9.74 -7.83
C THR A 32 10.61 -10.49 -7.16
N ALA A 33 10.98 -11.66 -7.70
CA ALA A 33 12.08 -12.45 -7.18
C ALA A 33 13.44 -11.74 -7.28
N ASP A 34 13.61 -10.86 -8.24
CA ASP A 34 14.83 -10.04 -8.46
C ASP A 34 14.75 -8.65 -7.81
N GLY A 35 13.75 -8.42 -6.93
CA GLY A 35 13.69 -7.24 -6.07
C GLY A 35 13.07 -6.00 -6.69
N ILE A 36 12.47 -6.10 -7.87
CA ILE A 36 11.73 -4.99 -8.49
C ILE A 36 10.31 -4.94 -7.91
N VAL A 37 9.88 -3.76 -7.47
CA VAL A 37 8.52 -3.56 -6.95
C VAL A 37 7.59 -3.11 -8.09
N VAL A 38 6.52 -3.87 -8.27
CA VAL A 38 5.48 -3.62 -9.29
C VAL A 38 4.15 -3.29 -8.62
N VAL A 39 3.28 -2.60 -9.36
CA VAL A 39 1.96 -2.16 -8.86
C VAL A 39 0.90 -3.12 -9.41
N ASN A 40 0.41 -4.03 -8.55
CA ASN A 40 -0.58 -5.05 -8.91
C ASN A 40 -1.28 -5.61 -7.67
N HIS A 41 -2.61 -5.75 -7.73
CA HIS A 41 -3.41 -6.27 -6.62
C HIS A 41 -3.17 -7.77 -6.39
N ASP A 42 -3.30 -8.58 -7.43
CA ASP A 42 -3.22 -10.04 -7.32
C ASP A 42 -1.78 -10.54 -7.17
N ASN A 43 -1.59 -11.62 -6.44
CA ASN A 43 -0.26 -12.25 -6.26
C ASN A 43 0.29 -12.85 -7.56
N THR A 44 -0.50 -12.83 -8.63
CA THR A 44 -0.15 -13.36 -9.94
C THR A 44 -0.46 -12.36 -11.05
N ILE A 45 0.26 -12.46 -12.15
CA ILE A 45 -0.09 -11.86 -13.44
C ILE A 45 -0.32 -13.02 -14.40
N GLY A 46 -1.58 -13.18 -14.85
CA GLY A 46 -2.02 -14.41 -15.51
C GLY A 46 -1.78 -15.62 -14.60
N SER A 47 -1.00 -16.59 -15.04
CA SER A 47 -0.61 -17.77 -14.25
C SER A 47 0.72 -17.60 -13.49
N THR A 48 1.41 -16.48 -13.65
CA THR A 48 2.77 -16.27 -13.12
C THR A 48 2.73 -15.61 -11.75
N ALA A 49 3.27 -16.27 -10.73
CA ALA A 49 3.41 -15.69 -9.39
C ALA A 49 4.49 -14.61 -9.37
N ILE A 50 4.11 -13.36 -9.01
CA ILE A 50 5.01 -12.20 -9.03
C ILE A 50 6.25 -12.43 -8.15
N SER A 51 6.08 -12.93 -6.94
CA SER A 51 7.18 -13.18 -6.00
C SER A 51 8.18 -14.27 -6.44
N ARG A 52 7.88 -15.00 -7.52
CA ARG A 52 8.74 -16.06 -8.09
C ARG A 52 9.25 -15.70 -9.47
N ALA A 53 8.75 -14.67 -10.10
CA ALA A 53 9.15 -14.18 -11.41
C ALA A 53 10.20 -13.07 -11.28
N THR A 54 11.09 -12.98 -12.28
CA THR A 54 11.88 -11.77 -12.48
C THR A 54 11.00 -10.69 -13.15
N TYR A 55 11.35 -9.42 -12.97
CA TYR A 55 10.63 -8.33 -13.62
C TYR A 55 10.62 -8.50 -15.16
N GLU A 56 11.73 -8.93 -15.73
CA GLU A 56 11.84 -9.17 -17.18
C GLU A 56 10.80 -10.16 -17.71
N GLN A 57 10.39 -11.14 -16.91
CA GLN A 57 9.37 -12.13 -17.29
C GLN A 57 7.94 -11.58 -17.30
N ILE A 58 7.69 -10.47 -16.60
CA ILE A 58 6.32 -9.94 -16.41
C ILE A 58 6.13 -8.49 -16.88
N LYS A 59 7.20 -7.77 -17.22
CA LYS A 59 7.18 -6.34 -17.53
C LYS A 59 6.24 -5.93 -18.68
N ASP A 60 6.03 -6.82 -19.65
CA ASP A 60 5.19 -6.56 -20.83
C ASP A 60 3.71 -6.92 -20.61
N SER A 61 3.37 -7.36 -19.39
CA SER A 61 1.98 -7.67 -19.01
C SER A 61 1.10 -6.43 -19.14
N LYS A 62 -0.13 -6.64 -19.61
CA LYS A 62 -1.08 -5.56 -19.84
C LYS A 62 -2.17 -5.55 -18.77
N LEU A 63 -2.46 -4.36 -18.29
CA LEU A 63 -3.64 -4.08 -17.47
C LEU A 63 -4.90 -4.07 -18.38
N LYS A 64 -6.08 -4.11 -17.78
CA LYS A 64 -7.36 -4.14 -18.50
C LYS A 64 -7.57 -2.96 -19.46
N ASN A 65 -6.96 -1.81 -19.19
CA ASN A 65 -7.01 -0.62 -20.05
C ASN A 65 -5.90 -0.56 -21.11
N GLY A 66 -5.07 -1.61 -21.21
CA GLY A 66 -3.98 -1.71 -22.18
C GLY A 66 -2.65 -1.09 -21.73
N GLU A 67 -2.61 -0.39 -20.58
CA GLU A 67 -1.35 0.05 -19.99
C GLU A 67 -0.46 -1.14 -19.63
N THR A 68 0.85 -0.91 -19.68
CA THR A 68 1.82 -1.91 -19.21
C THR A 68 1.87 -1.90 -17.68
N LEU A 69 2.14 -3.07 -17.07
CA LEU A 69 2.35 -3.22 -15.65
C LEU A 69 3.29 -2.14 -15.10
N PRO A 70 2.83 -1.24 -14.22
CA PRO A 70 3.68 -0.19 -13.68
C PRO A 70 4.67 -0.74 -12.66
N THR A 71 5.88 -0.20 -12.62
CA THR A 71 6.75 -0.32 -11.45
C THR A 71 6.35 0.71 -10.39
N LEU A 72 6.70 0.45 -9.13
CA LEU A 72 6.52 1.44 -8.07
C LEU A 72 7.24 2.75 -8.41
N GLN A 73 8.44 2.68 -8.98
CA GLN A 73 9.17 3.88 -9.39
C GLN A 73 8.35 4.74 -10.36
N ALA A 74 7.82 4.14 -11.43
CA ALA A 74 7.00 4.86 -12.41
C ALA A 74 5.71 5.43 -11.78
N TYR A 75 5.11 4.70 -10.84
CA TYR A 75 3.91 5.12 -10.12
C TYR A 75 4.19 6.32 -9.21
N LEU A 76 5.29 6.29 -8.46
CA LEU A 76 5.73 7.40 -7.61
C LEU A 76 6.16 8.62 -8.44
N GLU A 77 6.83 8.43 -9.59
CA GLU A 77 7.18 9.52 -10.51
C GLU A 77 5.93 10.26 -11.04
N GLU A 78 4.86 9.53 -11.30
CA GLU A 78 3.58 10.14 -11.67
C GLU A 78 2.92 10.81 -10.46
N GLY A 79 2.84 10.12 -9.32
CA GLY A 79 2.25 10.65 -8.09
C GLY A 79 2.90 11.92 -7.60
N ARG A 80 4.22 12.07 -7.76
CA ARG A 80 4.96 13.29 -7.38
C ARG A 80 4.51 14.55 -8.13
N LYS A 81 3.90 14.40 -9.30
CA LYS A 81 3.32 15.51 -10.07
C LYS A 81 1.97 15.95 -9.50
N LEU A 82 1.30 15.08 -8.75
CA LEU A 82 -0.06 15.23 -8.22
C LEU A 82 0.01 15.60 -6.73
N LYS A 83 0.54 16.77 -6.41
CA LYS A 83 0.97 17.18 -5.06
C LYS A 83 -0.16 17.21 -4.01
N ASP A 84 -1.40 17.38 -4.45
CA ASP A 84 -2.57 17.47 -3.56
C ASP A 84 -3.24 16.10 -3.34
N LEU A 85 -2.70 15.03 -3.94
CA LEU A 85 -3.21 13.67 -3.82
C LEU A 85 -2.30 12.86 -2.90
N GLN A 86 -2.85 12.28 -1.83
CA GLN A 86 -2.16 11.35 -0.98
C GLN A 86 -2.02 9.98 -1.66
N LEU A 87 -0.87 9.36 -1.55
CA LEU A 87 -0.60 8.02 -2.06
C LEU A 87 -0.78 7.00 -0.92
N ILE A 88 -1.80 6.16 -1.01
CA ILE A 88 -2.10 5.14 -0.02
C ILE A 88 -1.55 3.81 -0.54
N LEU A 89 -0.36 3.44 -0.08
CA LEU A 89 0.44 2.33 -0.59
C LEU A 89 0.18 1.05 0.22
N GLU A 90 -0.53 0.07 -0.36
CA GLU A 90 -0.67 -1.25 0.23
C GLU A 90 0.52 -2.14 -0.12
N ILE A 91 1.30 -2.55 0.90
CA ILE A 91 2.27 -3.64 0.72
C ILE A 91 1.55 -4.96 0.93
N LYS A 92 1.40 -5.72 -0.15
CA LYS A 92 0.67 -7.00 -0.12
C LYS A 92 1.37 -8.02 0.75
N LYS A 93 0.56 -8.74 1.53
CA LYS A 93 1.03 -9.85 2.39
C LYS A 93 1.69 -10.94 1.56
N ASN A 94 2.84 -11.44 2.01
CA ASN A 94 3.53 -12.60 1.46
C ASN A 94 3.66 -13.71 2.51
N LYS A 95 3.70 -14.97 2.06
CA LYS A 95 3.93 -16.11 2.98
C LYS A 95 5.36 -16.16 3.50
N ASN A 96 6.32 -15.59 2.76
CA ASN A 96 7.72 -15.51 3.14
C ASN A 96 8.01 -14.16 3.82
N LYS A 97 8.28 -14.19 5.14
CA LYS A 97 8.60 -12.99 5.91
C LYS A 97 9.86 -12.28 5.45
N GLU A 98 10.88 -13.01 5.04
CA GLU A 98 12.11 -12.41 4.52
C GLU A 98 11.85 -11.62 3.24
N HIS A 99 10.92 -12.10 2.40
CA HIS A 99 10.47 -11.38 1.23
C HIS A 99 9.69 -10.09 1.60
N GLU A 100 8.83 -10.15 2.63
CA GLU A 100 8.15 -8.95 3.16
C GLU A 100 9.16 -7.92 3.69
N ASP A 101 10.14 -8.37 4.49
CA ASP A 101 11.17 -7.50 5.07
C ASP A 101 12.00 -6.80 3.99
N GLN A 102 12.36 -7.54 2.93
CA GLN A 102 13.08 -6.98 1.80
C GLN A 102 12.20 -6.02 1.00
N ALA A 103 10.93 -6.33 0.80
CA ALA A 103 9.97 -5.45 0.11
C ALA A 103 9.82 -4.13 0.88
N VAL A 104 9.58 -4.17 2.20
CA VAL A 104 9.48 -2.97 3.03
C VAL A 104 10.73 -2.11 2.92
N LYS A 105 11.92 -2.72 3.05
CA LYS A 105 13.21 -2.01 2.94
C LYS A 105 13.37 -1.31 1.60
N THR A 106 13.05 -2.01 0.51
CA THR A 106 13.15 -1.47 -0.86
C THR A 106 12.16 -0.33 -1.09
N ILE A 107 10.91 -0.50 -0.66
CA ILE A 107 9.83 0.47 -0.84
C ILE A 107 10.11 1.74 -0.03
N VAL A 108 10.41 1.61 1.27
CA VAL A 108 10.70 2.77 2.14
C VAL A 108 11.91 3.54 1.63
N LYS A 109 12.96 2.83 1.19
CA LYS A 109 14.12 3.49 0.58
C LYS A 109 13.72 4.27 -0.67
N MET A 110 12.92 3.70 -1.57
CA MET A 110 12.49 4.36 -2.81
C MET A 110 11.65 5.62 -2.52
N VAL A 111 10.68 5.52 -1.63
CA VAL A 111 9.83 6.67 -1.21
C VAL A 111 10.71 7.79 -0.64
N LYS A 112 11.68 7.46 0.22
CA LYS A 112 12.63 8.40 0.81
C LYS A 112 13.55 9.03 -0.22
N ASP A 113 14.16 8.23 -1.11
CA ASP A 113 15.06 8.72 -2.17
C ASP A 113 14.34 9.70 -3.12
N MET A 114 13.03 9.55 -3.26
CA MET A 114 12.19 10.43 -4.08
C MET A 114 11.61 11.63 -3.30
N GLY A 115 11.84 11.72 -1.99
CA GLY A 115 11.34 12.79 -1.12
C GLY A 115 9.83 12.80 -0.97
N MET A 116 9.19 11.61 -0.98
CA MET A 116 7.74 11.46 -1.00
C MET A 116 7.13 10.97 0.32
N GLU A 117 7.91 10.99 1.42
CA GLU A 117 7.48 10.46 2.72
C GLU A 117 6.21 11.14 3.24
N LYS A 118 6.05 12.45 2.98
CA LYS A 118 4.87 13.22 3.41
C LYS A 118 3.63 12.98 2.54
N GLN A 119 3.83 12.50 1.32
CA GLN A 119 2.76 12.21 0.37
C GLN A 119 2.35 10.74 0.36
N THR A 120 3.03 9.89 1.16
CA THR A 120 2.81 8.45 1.16
C THR A 120 2.36 7.96 2.53
N GLU A 121 1.22 7.30 2.57
CA GLU A 121 0.71 6.51 3.69
C GLU A 121 0.88 5.03 3.36
N TYR A 122 1.12 4.21 4.37
CA TYR A 122 1.29 2.77 4.20
C TYR A 122 0.16 2.00 4.85
N ILE A 123 -0.36 1.00 4.13
CA ILE A 123 -1.33 0.06 4.67
C ILE A 123 -0.89 -1.38 4.40
N SER A 124 -1.27 -2.33 5.24
CA SER A 124 -1.06 -3.76 4.99
C SER A 124 -1.94 -4.66 5.85
N PHE A 125 -2.35 -5.80 5.27
CA PHE A 125 -2.92 -6.94 6.00
C PHE A 125 -1.86 -7.75 6.77
N SER A 126 -0.57 -7.55 6.50
CA SER A 126 0.50 -8.25 7.18
C SER A 126 0.95 -7.48 8.42
N LEU A 127 0.79 -8.10 9.59
CA LEU A 127 1.32 -7.56 10.84
C LEU A 127 2.84 -7.37 10.75
N ASN A 128 3.56 -8.34 10.16
CA ASN A 128 5.00 -8.25 9.96
C ASN A 128 5.38 -7.03 9.13
N VAL A 129 4.68 -6.78 8.00
CA VAL A 129 4.92 -5.59 7.15
C VAL A 129 4.75 -4.31 7.95
N CYS A 130 3.64 -4.16 8.69
CA CYS A 130 3.40 -2.95 9.50
C CYS A 130 4.47 -2.75 10.58
N GLU A 131 4.89 -3.82 11.27
CA GLU A 131 5.98 -3.75 12.28
C GLU A 131 7.33 -3.39 11.64
N GLN A 132 7.64 -3.89 10.45
CA GLN A 132 8.86 -3.53 9.72
C GLN A 132 8.80 -2.09 9.20
N LEU A 133 7.62 -1.61 8.76
CA LEU A 133 7.42 -0.21 8.37
C LEU A 133 7.69 0.75 9.54
N VAL A 134 7.17 0.46 10.74
CA VAL A 134 7.46 1.27 11.95
C VAL A 134 8.97 1.35 12.20
N LYS A 135 9.68 0.23 12.11
CA LYS A 135 11.14 0.18 12.29
C LYS A 135 11.89 0.96 11.20
N ALA A 136 11.51 0.75 9.94
CA ALA A 136 12.20 1.33 8.79
C ALA A 136 12.01 2.85 8.67
N THR A 137 10.85 3.35 9.10
CA THR A 137 10.53 4.79 9.06
C THR A 137 10.82 5.50 10.39
N GLY A 138 11.18 4.76 11.44
CA GLY A 138 11.33 5.31 12.79
C GLY A 138 10.04 5.91 13.34
N GLY A 139 8.89 5.45 12.86
CA GLY A 139 7.57 5.97 13.24
C GLY A 139 7.22 7.34 12.63
N ALA A 140 7.99 7.80 11.63
CA ALA A 140 7.76 9.11 11.01
C ALA A 140 6.72 9.09 9.88
N SER A 141 6.26 7.91 9.44
CA SER A 141 5.27 7.74 8.39
C SER A 141 3.93 7.28 8.95
N GLU A 142 2.87 7.58 8.24
CA GLU A 142 1.53 7.07 8.54
C GLU A 142 1.44 5.59 8.15
N ILE A 143 1.08 4.74 9.11
CA ILE A 143 1.00 3.29 8.94
C ILE A 143 -0.32 2.81 9.54
N PHE A 144 -1.16 2.19 8.68
CA PHE A 144 -2.44 1.64 9.08
C PHE A 144 -2.44 0.13 8.94
N TYR A 145 -2.86 -0.55 9.98
CA TYR A 145 -3.11 -1.99 9.94
C TYR A 145 -4.55 -2.24 9.51
N ILE A 146 -4.75 -3.19 8.58
CA ILE A 146 -6.05 -3.36 7.91
C ILE A 146 -6.66 -4.76 8.08
N ASN A 147 -6.02 -5.68 8.84
CA ASN A 147 -6.51 -7.07 8.97
C ASN A 147 -7.67 -7.24 9.97
N GLY A 148 -7.84 -6.32 10.92
CA GLY A 148 -8.99 -6.33 11.82
C GLY A 148 -8.92 -7.26 13.02
N ASP A 149 -7.76 -7.85 13.33
CA ASP A 149 -7.55 -8.83 14.40
C ASP A 149 -6.75 -8.29 15.61
N LEU A 150 -6.51 -6.99 15.65
CA LEU A 150 -5.89 -6.30 16.80
C LEU A 150 -6.86 -5.27 17.38
N SER A 151 -6.93 -5.20 18.71
CA SER A 151 -7.60 -4.08 19.38
C SER A 151 -6.85 -2.77 19.13
N PRO A 152 -7.51 -1.60 19.29
CA PRO A 152 -6.86 -0.30 19.19
C PRO A 152 -5.64 -0.14 20.09
N GLN A 153 -5.70 -0.66 21.33
CA GLN A 153 -4.56 -0.61 22.25
C GLN A 153 -3.38 -1.43 21.74
N GLU A 154 -3.63 -2.63 21.21
CA GLU A 154 -2.57 -3.48 20.63
C GLU A 154 -1.94 -2.81 19.42
N ALA A 155 -2.75 -2.24 18.52
CA ALA A 155 -2.27 -1.49 17.35
C ALA A 155 -1.41 -0.29 17.77
N LYS A 156 -1.85 0.48 18.78
CA LYS A 156 -1.09 1.60 19.36
C LYS A 156 0.23 1.16 19.98
N ALA A 157 0.21 0.08 20.74
CA ALA A 157 1.41 -0.46 21.39
C ALA A 157 2.48 -0.90 20.38
N LYS A 158 2.08 -1.26 19.14
CA LYS A 158 2.98 -1.58 18.04
C LYS A 158 3.51 -0.35 17.28
N GLY A 159 3.04 0.84 17.61
CA GLY A 159 3.47 2.11 17.01
C GLY A 159 2.74 2.45 15.71
N PHE A 160 1.61 1.82 15.44
CA PHE A 160 0.80 2.16 14.26
C PHE A 160 0.15 3.53 14.44
N THR A 161 -0.10 4.21 13.32
CA THR A 161 -0.75 5.53 13.29
C THR A 161 -2.27 5.39 13.31
N GLY A 162 -2.79 4.30 12.77
CA GLY A 162 -4.22 4.06 12.69
C GLY A 162 -4.58 2.62 12.37
N ILE A 163 -5.87 2.41 12.33
CA ILE A 163 -6.52 1.18 11.87
C ILE A 163 -7.49 1.52 10.75
N ASP A 164 -7.51 0.67 9.72
CA ASP A 164 -8.43 0.77 8.58
C ASP A 164 -9.08 -0.59 8.40
N TYR A 165 -10.13 -0.83 9.19
CA TYR A 165 -10.74 -2.14 9.28
C TYR A 165 -12.03 -2.23 8.47
N ASN A 166 -12.31 -3.43 7.95
CA ASN A 166 -13.61 -3.69 7.37
C ASN A 166 -14.73 -3.33 8.37
N PHE A 167 -15.77 -2.66 7.90
CA PHE A 167 -16.89 -2.19 8.76
C PHE A 167 -17.50 -3.31 9.64
N LYS A 168 -17.46 -4.57 9.19
CA LYS A 168 -17.93 -5.72 9.99
C LYS A 168 -17.14 -5.94 11.28
N VAL A 169 -15.88 -5.49 11.34
CA VAL A 169 -15.08 -5.53 12.57
C VAL A 169 -15.65 -4.54 13.57
N PHE A 170 -15.99 -3.33 13.11
CA PHE A 170 -16.61 -2.31 13.96
C PHE A 170 -18.05 -2.67 14.34
N ASP A 171 -18.80 -3.41 13.50
CA ASP A 171 -20.10 -3.98 13.89
C ASP A 171 -19.97 -4.98 15.06
N GLN A 172 -18.88 -5.74 15.10
CA GLN A 172 -18.58 -6.68 16.19
C GLN A 172 -17.97 -6.00 17.42
N HIS A 173 -17.28 -4.90 17.22
CA HIS A 173 -16.56 -4.12 18.23
C HIS A 173 -16.91 -2.64 18.12
N PRO A 174 -18.16 -2.24 18.40
CA PRO A 174 -18.62 -0.86 18.20
C PRO A 174 -17.85 0.16 19.06
N GLU A 175 -17.26 -0.28 20.17
CA GLU A 175 -16.43 0.53 21.06
C GLU A 175 -15.05 0.87 20.47
N TRP A 176 -14.58 0.15 19.46
CA TRP A 176 -13.20 0.29 18.95
C TRP A 176 -12.93 1.62 18.24
N VAL A 177 -13.95 2.24 17.63
CA VAL A 177 -13.79 3.57 17.02
C VAL A 177 -13.44 4.61 18.07
N GLU A 178 -14.23 4.64 19.18
CA GLU A 178 -13.98 5.58 20.29
C GLU A 178 -12.67 5.26 21.00
N GLU A 179 -12.38 3.98 21.18
CA GLU A 179 -11.16 3.51 21.83
C GLU A 179 -9.91 3.87 20.99
N ALA A 180 -9.95 3.72 19.66
CA ALA A 180 -8.89 4.14 18.77
C ALA A 180 -8.60 5.64 18.91
N HIS A 181 -9.65 6.47 18.88
CA HIS A 181 -9.50 7.90 19.09
C HIS A 181 -8.91 8.25 20.47
N ARG A 182 -9.33 7.56 21.54
CA ARG A 182 -8.75 7.75 22.90
C ARG A 182 -7.27 7.36 22.96
N CYS A 183 -6.85 6.36 22.17
CA CYS A 183 -5.45 5.97 22.03
C CYS A 183 -4.65 6.91 21.11
N GLY A 184 -5.30 7.87 20.47
CA GLY A 184 -4.69 8.75 19.47
C GLY A 184 -4.36 8.03 18.16
N LEU A 185 -5.17 7.02 17.79
CA LEU A 185 -5.15 6.40 16.47
C LEU A 185 -6.15 7.08 15.54
N LYS A 186 -5.81 7.09 14.26
CA LYS A 186 -6.77 7.40 13.18
C LYS A 186 -7.60 6.15 12.87
N VAL A 187 -8.81 6.35 12.37
CA VAL A 187 -9.71 5.29 11.89
C VAL A 187 -10.20 5.64 10.50
N ASN A 188 -10.07 4.70 9.59
CA ASN A 188 -10.61 4.78 8.23
C ASN A 188 -11.61 3.66 8.00
#